data_01c9386bffababe25a2ebc6a2db7010c
#
_entry.id   01c9386bffababe25a2ebc6a2db7010c
#
_cell.length_a   1.000
_cell.length_b   1.000
_cell.length_c   1.000
_cell.angle_alpha   90.00
_cell.angle_beta   90.00
_cell.angle_gamma   90.00
#
_symmetry.space_group_name_H-M   'P 1'
#
loop_
_entity.id
_entity.type
_entity.pdbx_description
1 polymer ?
#
loop_
_entity_poly.entity_id
_entity_poly.type
_entity_poly.pdbx_seq_one_letter_code
_entity_poly.pdbx_strand_id
1 'polypeptide(L)'
;MNGGGSPLLSVRAEARQLVAPDYAVVDGLIEHTARSKAEAVRSVTGSLDRLTADLAALGAVPFDEGAGRRPLTWSAYSSATREELYHDAETRRMERSGLVIATVALRVTVRDLDRLDDLSGVLAAQPGLNVHGVTWHVDWDNPAWPRVRAAAISAAIGKAGDYAAALGARLQDVEHIADAGLLGGDTAPYHTVRSLGYAASGGGDQPGTPALTPVPQELTATIEARFRTTGVSLPDA
;
A
#
# COMPACT_ATOMS: atom_id res chain seq x y z
N MET A 1 -25.77 52.16 4.24
CA MET A 1 -25.54 51.05 5.17
C MET A 1 -25.04 49.87 4.35
N ASN A 2 -23.71 49.75 4.23
CA ASN A 2 -23.11 48.60 3.53
C ASN A 2 -23.26 47.41 4.44
N GLY A 3 -24.11 46.48 4.06
CA GLY A 3 -24.17 45.14 4.66
C GLY A 3 -22.91 44.35 4.31
N GLY A 4 -21.82 44.71 4.98
CA GLY A 4 -20.56 44.01 4.84
C GLY A 4 -20.71 42.63 5.45
N GLY A 5 -21.02 41.64 4.62
CA GLY A 5 -20.90 40.23 5.02
C GLY A 5 -19.48 39.97 5.51
N SER A 6 -19.33 39.27 6.62
CA SER A 6 -18.00 38.87 7.12
C SER A 6 -17.24 38.10 6.01
N PRO A 7 -16.02 38.52 5.69
CA PRO A 7 -15.23 37.83 4.67
C PRO A 7 -15.00 36.35 5.00
N LEU A 8 -14.97 35.54 3.96
CA LEU A 8 -14.68 34.12 4.06
C LEU A 8 -13.22 33.81 3.67
N LEU A 9 -12.54 33.09 4.51
CA LEU A 9 -11.25 32.51 4.19
C LEU A 9 -11.42 31.02 3.87
N SER A 10 -10.95 30.61 2.69
CA SER A 10 -10.90 29.21 2.30
C SER A 10 -9.44 28.74 2.30
N VAL A 11 -9.16 27.68 3.00
CA VAL A 11 -7.81 27.10 3.11
C VAL A 11 -7.86 25.61 2.84
N ARG A 12 -6.75 25.09 2.29
CA ARG A 12 -6.43 23.66 2.26
C ARG A 12 -5.25 23.44 3.17
N ALA A 13 -5.31 22.38 3.98
CA ALA A 13 -4.22 21.98 4.85
C ALA A 13 -4.03 20.47 4.83
N GLU A 14 -2.82 20.07 5.13
CA GLU A 14 -2.39 18.68 5.15
C GLU A 14 -1.63 18.40 6.43
N ALA A 15 -1.78 17.18 6.94
CA ALA A 15 -0.92 16.64 7.98
C ALA A 15 -0.46 15.25 7.62
N ARG A 16 0.73 14.89 8.10
CA ARG A 16 1.38 13.61 7.84
C ARG A 16 1.86 12.98 9.14
N GLN A 17 1.83 11.66 9.18
CA GLN A 17 2.35 10.90 10.31
C GLN A 17 2.96 9.59 9.79
N LEU A 18 4.16 9.25 10.28
CA LEU A 18 4.75 7.93 10.08
C LEU A 18 4.19 6.95 11.10
N VAL A 19 3.81 5.77 10.64
CA VAL A 19 3.29 4.68 11.46
C VAL A 19 3.90 3.36 11.05
N ALA A 20 4.00 2.43 11.98
CA ALA A 20 4.32 1.04 11.64
C ALA A 20 3.17 0.46 10.79
N PRO A 21 3.46 -0.44 9.83
CA PRO A 21 2.41 -1.13 9.10
C PRO A 21 1.63 -2.08 10.01
N ASP A 22 0.35 -2.28 9.69
CA ASP A 22 -0.51 -3.24 10.40
C ASP A 22 -0.40 -4.64 9.82
N TYR A 23 0.00 -4.75 8.55
CA TYR A 23 0.21 -6.04 7.87
C TYR A 23 1.08 -5.91 6.64
N ALA A 24 1.60 -7.05 6.21
CA ALA A 24 2.32 -7.20 4.95
C ALA A 24 1.55 -8.10 3.99
N VAL A 25 1.69 -7.83 2.70
CA VAL A 25 1.26 -8.70 1.61
C VAL A 25 2.49 -9.12 0.83
N VAL A 26 2.72 -10.42 0.75
CA VAL A 26 3.80 -11.04 -0.01
C VAL A 26 3.20 -11.68 -1.25
N ASP A 27 3.57 -11.19 -2.43
CA ASP A 27 3.18 -11.77 -3.71
C ASP A 27 4.30 -12.65 -4.26
N GLY A 28 3.95 -13.84 -4.71
CA GLY A 28 4.88 -14.82 -5.25
C GLY A 28 4.33 -15.56 -6.45
N LEU A 29 5.23 -16.14 -7.21
CA LEU A 29 4.95 -16.98 -8.37
C LEU A 29 5.73 -18.28 -8.26
N ILE A 30 5.03 -19.40 -8.25
CA ILE A 30 5.64 -20.72 -8.44
C ILE A 30 5.69 -20.99 -9.95
N GLU A 31 6.87 -21.29 -10.47
CA GLU A 31 7.09 -21.60 -11.88
C GLU A 31 7.87 -22.89 -12.04
N HIS A 32 7.39 -23.76 -12.94
CA HIS A 32 8.11 -24.95 -13.36
C HIS A 32 8.05 -25.12 -14.88
N THR A 33 9.19 -25.52 -15.46
CA THR A 33 9.33 -25.81 -16.88
C THR A 33 9.51 -27.29 -17.09
N ALA A 34 8.82 -27.88 -18.09
CA ALA A 34 8.94 -29.31 -18.42
C ALA A 34 8.71 -29.55 -19.93
N ARG A 35 8.99 -30.77 -20.37
CA ARG A 35 8.78 -31.17 -21.79
C ARG A 35 7.31 -31.34 -22.17
N SER A 36 6.44 -31.51 -21.21
CA SER A 36 5.00 -31.62 -21.46
C SER A 36 4.19 -30.77 -20.49
N LYS A 37 3.03 -30.30 -20.95
CA LYS A 37 2.08 -29.55 -20.11
C LYS A 37 1.68 -30.31 -18.86
N ALA A 38 1.42 -31.62 -18.98
CA ALA A 38 1.02 -32.45 -17.85
C ALA A 38 2.12 -32.56 -16.77
N GLU A 39 3.38 -32.62 -17.19
CA GLU A 39 4.52 -32.63 -16.27
C GLU A 39 4.74 -31.30 -15.60
N ALA A 40 4.72 -30.19 -16.34
CA ALA A 40 4.85 -28.84 -15.80
C ALA A 40 3.76 -28.55 -14.77
N VAL A 41 2.51 -28.88 -15.07
CA VAL A 41 1.37 -28.71 -14.14
C VAL A 41 1.54 -29.57 -12.88
N ARG A 42 1.93 -30.84 -13.00
CA ARG A 42 2.19 -31.69 -11.81
C ARG A 42 3.29 -31.11 -10.92
N SER A 43 4.35 -30.57 -11.51
CA SER A 43 5.46 -29.98 -10.76
C SER A 43 5.04 -28.73 -9.99
N VAL A 44 4.29 -27.83 -10.64
CA VAL A 44 3.74 -26.63 -9.99
C VAL A 44 2.77 -26.99 -8.87
N THR A 45 1.84 -27.94 -9.12
CA THR A 45 0.87 -28.38 -8.10
C THR A 45 1.61 -28.98 -6.90
N GLY A 46 2.59 -29.86 -7.13
CA GLY A 46 3.36 -30.44 -6.03
C GLY A 46 4.18 -29.43 -5.23
N SER A 47 4.65 -28.32 -5.85
CA SER A 47 5.30 -27.23 -5.12
C SER A 47 4.27 -26.41 -4.33
N LEU A 48 3.10 -26.16 -4.88
CA LEU A 48 2.01 -25.48 -4.17
C LEU A 48 1.54 -26.30 -2.96
N ASP A 49 1.36 -27.61 -3.11
CA ASP A 49 0.94 -28.51 -2.02
C ASP A 49 1.95 -28.49 -0.86
N ARG A 50 3.26 -28.51 -1.17
CA ARG A 50 4.31 -28.41 -0.15
C ARG A 50 4.27 -27.06 0.54
N LEU A 51 4.24 -25.96 -0.23
CA LEU A 51 4.17 -24.62 0.33
C LEU A 51 2.96 -24.44 1.23
N THR A 52 1.78 -24.90 0.82
CA THR A 52 0.56 -24.78 1.63
C THR A 52 0.61 -25.61 2.90
N ALA A 53 1.27 -26.77 2.88
CA ALA A 53 1.52 -27.57 4.08
C ALA A 53 2.46 -26.84 5.06
N ASP A 54 3.54 -26.26 4.55
CA ASP A 54 4.49 -25.48 5.37
C ASP A 54 3.85 -24.21 5.93
N LEU A 55 3.04 -23.50 5.13
CA LEU A 55 2.25 -22.37 5.60
C LEU A 55 1.24 -22.77 6.68
N ALA A 56 0.58 -23.93 6.52
CA ALA A 56 -0.35 -24.45 7.53
C ALA A 56 0.39 -24.81 8.84
N ALA A 57 1.64 -25.32 8.77
CA ALA A 57 2.47 -25.54 9.96
C ALA A 57 2.82 -24.25 10.69
N LEU A 58 2.91 -23.11 9.99
CA LEU A 58 3.00 -21.77 10.57
C LEU A 58 1.64 -21.22 11.05
N GLY A 59 0.55 -21.99 10.95
CA GLY A 59 -0.79 -21.56 11.33
C GLY A 59 -1.49 -20.67 10.31
N ALA A 60 -1.01 -20.64 9.07
CA ALA A 60 -1.70 -19.96 7.98
C ALA A 60 -2.98 -20.71 7.57
N VAL A 61 -4.01 -19.95 7.25
CA VAL A 61 -5.28 -20.49 6.73
C VAL A 61 -5.53 -19.96 5.32
N PRO A 62 -6.24 -20.72 4.47
CA PRO A 62 -6.71 -20.18 3.20
C PRO A 62 -7.52 -18.90 3.41
N PHE A 63 -7.32 -17.92 2.53
CA PHE A 63 -8.10 -16.70 2.58
C PHE A 63 -9.55 -16.97 2.17
N ASP A 64 -10.46 -16.60 3.04
CA ASP A 64 -11.91 -16.52 2.78
C ASP A 64 -12.47 -15.21 3.35
N GLU A 65 -13.76 -14.93 3.12
CA GLU A 65 -14.39 -13.69 3.60
C GLU A 65 -14.35 -13.53 5.13
N GLY A 66 -14.22 -14.61 5.88
CA GLY A 66 -14.08 -14.60 7.36
C GLY A 66 -12.63 -14.52 7.85
N ALA A 67 -11.66 -14.75 6.98
CA ALA A 67 -10.25 -14.85 7.34
C ALA A 67 -9.52 -13.50 7.38
N GLY A 68 -10.17 -12.38 7.00
CA GLY A 68 -9.52 -11.09 6.75
C GLY A 68 -8.70 -10.49 7.88
N ARG A 69 -8.90 -10.93 9.14
CA ARG A 69 -8.11 -10.51 10.31
C ARG A 69 -7.32 -11.64 10.98
N ARG A 70 -7.17 -12.77 10.32
CA ARG A 70 -6.32 -13.86 10.82
C ARG A 70 -4.83 -13.44 10.77
N PRO A 71 -4.02 -13.94 11.69
CA PRO A 71 -2.59 -13.61 11.76
C PRO A 71 -1.82 -13.89 10.48
N LEU A 72 -2.17 -14.97 9.79
CA LEU A 72 -1.54 -15.40 8.54
C LEU A 72 -2.58 -16.05 7.64
N THR A 73 -2.71 -15.55 6.40
CA THR A 73 -3.60 -16.11 5.40
C THR A 73 -2.89 -16.23 4.06
N TRP A 74 -3.36 -17.15 3.21
CA TRP A 74 -2.82 -17.31 1.86
C TRP A 74 -3.93 -17.56 0.84
N SER A 75 -3.65 -17.23 -0.43
CA SER A 75 -4.50 -17.56 -1.57
C SER A 75 -3.67 -17.83 -2.82
N ALA A 76 -4.08 -18.83 -3.60
CA ALA A 76 -3.62 -19.01 -4.97
C ALA A 76 -4.71 -18.44 -5.89
N TYR A 77 -4.40 -17.41 -6.65
CA TYR A 77 -5.42 -16.62 -7.35
C TYR A 77 -5.32 -16.67 -8.88
N SER A 78 -4.24 -17.24 -9.41
CA SER A 78 -4.07 -17.38 -10.86
C SER A 78 -3.18 -18.59 -11.17
N SER A 79 -3.53 -19.31 -12.23
CA SER A 79 -2.69 -20.35 -12.78
C SER A 79 -2.65 -20.24 -14.31
N ALA A 80 -1.49 -20.49 -14.90
CA ALA A 80 -1.32 -20.42 -16.34
C ALA A 80 -0.34 -21.48 -16.84
N THR A 81 -0.46 -21.78 -18.14
CA THR A 81 0.55 -22.55 -18.85
C THR A 81 0.85 -21.87 -20.18
N ARG A 82 2.12 -21.80 -20.54
CA ARG A 82 2.57 -21.22 -21.82
C ARG A 82 3.70 -22.05 -22.40
N GLU A 83 3.88 -22.00 -23.72
CA GLU A 83 5.10 -22.51 -24.33
C GLU A 83 6.26 -21.57 -24.01
N GLU A 84 7.44 -22.15 -23.78
CA GLU A 84 8.64 -21.36 -23.60
C GLU A 84 9.13 -20.89 -24.98
N LEU A 85 9.40 -19.59 -25.08
CA LEU A 85 10.01 -18.96 -26.26
C LEU A 85 11.41 -18.48 -25.89
N TYR A 86 12.38 -18.70 -26.77
CA TYR A 86 13.71 -18.13 -26.64
C TYR A 86 14.05 -17.26 -27.85
N HIS A 87 14.93 -16.31 -27.63
CA HIS A 87 15.43 -15.45 -28.70
C HIS A 87 16.64 -16.16 -29.34
N ASP A 88 16.48 -16.57 -30.60
CA ASP A 88 17.57 -17.11 -31.38
C ASP A 88 18.50 -15.98 -31.84
N ALA A 89 19.78 -16.08 -31.48
CA ALA A 89 20.77 -15.03 -31.76
C ALA A 89 21.16 -14.96 -33.24
N GLU A 90 21.05 -16.06 -33.99
CA GLU A 90 21.41 -16.12 -35.42
C GLU A 90 20.26 -15.58 -36.27
N THR A 91 19.03 -16.05 -36.04
CA THR A 91 17.85 -15.66 -36.82
C THR A 91 17.21 -14.35 -36.33
N ARG A 92 17.58 -13.88 -35.11
CA ARG A 92 16.98 -12.74 -34.41
C ARG A 92 15.46 -12.87 -34.25
N ARG A 93 14.95 -14.07 -34.14
CA ARG A 93 13.51 -14.38 -33.98
C ARG A 93 13.25 -15.06 -32.65
N MET A 94 12.01 -14.95 -32.17
CA MET A 94 11.52 -15.74 -31.07
C MET A 94 11.15 -17.12 -31.59
N GLU A 95 11.79 -18.16 -31.05
CA GLU A 95 11.56 -19.56 -31.41
C GLU A 95 11.04 -20.34 -30.23
N ARG A 96 10.32 -21.44 -30.50
CA ARG A 96 9.81 -22.32 -29.47
C ARG A 96 10.90 -23.27 -29.00
N SER A 97 11.14 -23.34 -27.68
CA SER A 97 12.10 -24.28 -27.11
C SER A 97 11.62 -25.75 -27.11
N GLY A 98 10.31 -25.96 -27.31
CA GLY A 98 9.65 -27.24 -27.10
C GLY A 98 9.35 -27.57 -25.63
N LEU A 99 9.57 -26.62 -24.74
CA LEU A 99 9.24 -26.72 -23.32
C LEU A 99 7.95 -25.96 -23.01
N VAL A 100 7.31 -26.37 -21.93
CA VAL A 100 6.08 -25.76 -21.41
C VAL A 100 6.36 -25.26 -20.00
N ILE A 101 6.03 -24.01 -19.77
CA ILE A 101 6.09 -23.34 -18.48
C ILE A 101 4.70 -23.39 -17.84
N ALA A 102 4.60 -23.88 -16.60
CA ALA A 102 3.39 -23.77 -15.78
C ALA A 102 3.68 -22.86 -14.60
N THR A 103 2.69 -22.01 -14.26
CA THR A 103 2.81 -21.03 -13.18
C THR A 103 1.58 -21.05 -12.29
N VAL A 104 1.77 -20.75 -11.00
CA VAL A 104 0.71 -20.41 -10.05
C VAL A 104 1.12 -19.17 -9.28
N ALA A 105 0.30 -18.13 -9.35
CA ALA A 105 0.48 -16.93 -8.56
C ALA A 105 -0.21 -17.12 -7.20
N LEU A 106 0.48 -16.71 -6.16
CA LEU A 106 0.01 -16.79 -4.79
C LEU A 106 0.22 -15.48 -4.04
N ARG A 107 -0.57 -15.30 -3.01
CA ARG A 107 -0.49 -14.18 -2.08
C ARG A 107 -0.52 -14.70 -0.66
N VAL A 108 0.38 -14.18 0.18
CA VAL A 108 0.38 -14.42 1.62
C VAL A 108 0.20 -13.08 2.32
N THR A 109 -0.81 -12.98 3.19
CA THR A 109 -1.06 -11.80 4.02
C THR A 109 -0.66 -12.11 5.45
N VAL A 110 0.23 -11.27 6.00
CA VAL A 110 0.82 -11.43 7.34
C VAL A 110 0.37 -10.24 8.20
N ARG A 111 -0.48 -10.49 9.18
CA ARG A 111 -0.90 -9.50 10.19
C ARG A 111 -0.09 -9.62 11.49
N ASP A 112 0.36 -10.81 11.81
CA ASP A 112 1.31 -11.04 12.90
C ASP A 112 2.73 -10.88 12.34
N LEU A 113 3.25 -9.65 12.40
CA LEU A 113 4.54 -9.29 11.81
C LEU A 113 5.73 -9.99 12.50
N ASP A 114 5.56 -10.52 13.71
CA ASP A 114 6.58 -11.30 14.40
C ASP A 114 6.87 -12.65 13.70
N ARG A 115 5.99 -13.08 12.79
CA ARG A 115 6.15 -14.31 11.98
C ARG A 115 6.88 -14.10 10.66
N LEU A 116 7.33 -12.89 10.37
CA LEU A 116 7.97 -12.59 9.08
C LEU A 116 9.25 -13.39 8.84
N ASP A 117 10.04 -13.61 9.87
CA ASP A 117 11.29 -14.38 9.75
C ASP A 117 11.00 -15.85 9.44
N ASP A 118 10.06 -16.47 10.16
CA ASP A 118 9.63 -17.84 9.91
C ASP A 118 9.04 -17.99 8.50
N LEU A 119 8.18 -17.05 8.10
CA LEU A 119 7.61 -17.01 6.75
C LEU A 119 8.71 -16.88 5.69
N SER A 120 9.68 -16.00 5.90
CA SER A 120 10.81 -15.83 4.97
C SER A 120 11.58 -17.13 4.78
N GLY A 121 11.80 -17.87 5.86
CA GLY A 121 12.42 -19.19 5.82
C GLY A 121 11.62 -20.20 4.98
N VAL A 122 10.31 -20.25 5.20
CA VAL A 122 9.40 -21.14 4.43
C VAL A 122 9.41 -20.77 2.95
N LEU A 123 9.27 -19.48 2.61
CA LEU A 123 9.24 -19.04 1.21
C LEU A 123 10.57 -19.30 0.49
N ALA A 124 11.69 -19.04 1.16
CA ALA A 124 13.03 -19.27 0.57
C ALA A 124 13.34 -20.76 0.33
N ALA A 125 12.74 -21.66 1.11
CA ALA A 125 12.94 -23.10 0.97
C ALA A 125 12.15 -23.74 -0.19
N GLN A 126 11.19 -22.99 -0.80
CA GLN A 126 10.30 -23.57 -1.82
C GLN A 126 10.94 -23.57 -3.22
N PRO A 127 11.14 -24.76 -3.86
CA PRO A 127 11.64 -24.84 -5.22
C PRO A 127 10.68 -24.18 -6.22
N GLY A 128 11.23 -23.34 -7.09
CA GLY A 128 10.48 -22.69 -8.16
C GLY A 128 9.63 -21.51 -7.70
N LEU A 129 9.64 -21.16 -6.41
CA LEU A 129 8.97 -19.96 -5.91
C LEU A 129 9.87 -18.74 -6.09
N ASN A 130 9.34 -17.73 -6.78
CA ASN A 130 9.90 -16.39 -6.87
C ASN A 130 9.01 -15.42 -6.11
N VAL A 131 9.55 -14.78 -5.08
CA VAL A 131 8.86 -13.68 -4.39
C VAL A 131 9.03 -12.41 -5.20
N HIS A 132 7.92 -11.84 -5.66
CA HIS A 132 7.93 -10.64 -6.52
C HIS A 132 8.06 -9.35 -5.73
N GLY A 133 7.61 -9.36 -4.46
CA GLY A 133 7.69 -8.19 -3.60
C GLY A 133 6.90 -8.35 -2.31
N VAL A 134 7.13 -7.39 -1.42
CA VAL A 134 6.38 -7.22 -0.18
C VAL A 134 5.79 -5.83 -0.17
N THR A 135 4.49 -5.74 0.06
CA THR A 135 3.78 -4.47 0.20
C THR A 135 3.31 -4.32 1.64
N TRP A 136 3.62 -3.18 2.24
CA TRP A 136 3.24 -2.85 3.61
C TRP A 136 1.96 -2.03 3.61
N HIS A 137 1.06 -2.36 4.53
CA HIS A 137 -0.26 -1.76 4.59
C HIS A 137 -0.60 -1.25 5.99
N VAL A 138 -1.42 -0.20 6.02
CA VAL A 138 -2.04 0.31 7.24
C VAL A 138 -3.55 0.15 7.09
N ASP A 139 -4.19 -0.41 8.09
CA ASP A 139 -5.64 -0.60 8.10
C ASP A 139 -6.38 0.75 8.11
N TRP A 140 -7.57 0.75 7.52
CA TRP A 140 -8.43 1.94 7.50
C TRP A 140 -8.91 2.37 8.88
N ASP A 141 -8.94 1.46 9.86
CA ASP A 141 -9.32 1.69 11.26
C ASP A 141 -8.11 1.83 12.20
N ASN A 142 -6.89 1.97 11.65
CA ASN A 142 -5.69 2.23 12.44
C ASN A 142 -5.89 3.49 13.31
N PRO A 143 -5.55 3.43 14.63
CA PRO A 143 -5.77 4.53 15.57
C PRO A 143 -4.95 5.80 15.27
N ALA A 144 -4.05 5.77 14.31
CA ALA A 144 -3.34 6.95 13.83
C ALA A 144 -4.22 7.87 12.97
N TRP A 145 -5.21 7.34 12.23
CA TRP A 145 -6.06 8.13 11.36
C TRP A 145 -6.76 9.30 12.05
N PRO A 146 -7.43 9.13 13.21
CA PRO A 146 -8.02 10.26 13.92
C PRO A 146 -7.00 11.34 14.29
N ARG A 147 -5.78 10.95 14.67
CA ARG A 147 -4.70 11.90 15.01
C ARG A 147 -4.24 12.72 13.80
N VAL A 148 -4.03 12.06 12.67
CA VAL A 148 -3.61 12.73 11.42
C VAL A 148 -4.69 13.70 10.94
N ARG A 149 -5.98 13.31 10.99
CA ARG A 149 -7.11 14.18 10.65
C ARG A 149 -7.20 15.38 11.58
N ALA A 150 -7.07 15.17 12.89
CA ALA A 150 -7.07 16.28 13.86
C ALA A 150 -5.90 17.24 13.63
N ALA A 151 -4.71 16.74 13.30
CA ALA A 151 -3.56 17.56 12.96
C ALA A 151 -3.80 18.38 11.67
N ALA A 152 -4.45 17.81 10.66
CA ALA A 152 -4.81 18.54 9.44
C ALA A 152 -5.81 19.68 9.72
N ILE A 153 -6.80 19.44 10.60
CA ILE A 153 -7.74 20.47 11.04
C ILE A 153 -7.00 21.58 11.79
N SER A 154 -6.11 21.23 12.71
CA SER A 154 -5.31 22.22 13.46
C SER A 154 -4.42 23.04 12.52
N ALA A 155 -3.82 22.43 11.52
CA ALA A 155 -3.04 23.12 10.50
C ALA A 155 -3.90 24.08 9.66
N ALA A 156 -5.14 23.71 9.33
CA ALA A 156 -6.08 24.59 8.62
C ALA A 156 -6.46 25.80 9.45
N ILE A 157 -6.75 25.62 10.74
CA ILE A 157 -7.07 26.72 11.67
C ILE A 157 -5.87 27.66 11.79
N GLY A 158 -4.65 27.13 12.01
CA GLY A 158 -3.44 27.94 12.07
C GLY A 158 -3.23 28.77 10.80
N LYS A 159 -3.27 28.11 9.64
CA LYS A 159 -3.10 28.77 8.34
C LYS A 159 -4.16 29.86 8.08
N ALA A 160 -5.43 29.61 8.42
CA ALA A 160 -6.48 30.60 8.29
C ALA A 160 -6.29 31.75 9.28
N GLY A 161 -5.81 31.48 10.50
CA GLY A 161 -5.45 32.48 11.49
C GLY A 161 -4.36 33.42 11.00
N ASP A 162 -3.31 32.90 10.39
CA ASP A 162 -2.22 33.68 9.81
C ASP A 162 -2.75 34.65 8.70
N TYR A 163 -3.62 34.15 7.82
CA TYR A 163 -4.23 34.99 6.79
C TYR A 163 -5.16 36.07 7.38
N ALA A 164 -5.98 35.70 8.38
CA ALA A 164 -6.85 36.66 9.05
C ALA A 164 -6.02 37.77 9.72
N ALA A 165 -4.96 37.39 10.44
CA ALA A 165 -4.07 38.34 11.12
C ALA A 165 -3.39 39.30 10.12
N ALA A 166 -2.90 38.79 8.98
CA ALA A 166 -2.31 39.61 7.92
C ALA A 166 -3.29 40.64 7.30
N LEU A 167 -4.58 40.34 7.39
CA LEU A 167 -5.66 41.23 6.93
C LEU A 167 -6.23 42.14 8.06
N GLY A 168 -5.61 42.15 9.24
CA GLY A 168 -6.12 42.90 10.41
C GLY A 168 -7.45 42.34 10.97
N ALA A 169 -7.76 41.09 10.65
CA ALA A 169 -8.98 40.38 11.05
C ALA A 169 -8.69 39.27 12.04
N ARG A 170 -9.74 38.64 12.56
CA ARG A 170 -9.67 37.42 13.39
C ARG A 170 -10.64 36.38 12.85
N LEU A 171 -10.30 35.12 13.03
CA LEU A 171 -11.24 34.02 12.80
C LEU A 171 -12.40 34.15 13.79
N GLN A 172 -13.62 33.88 13.31
CA GLN A 172 -14.83 33.82 14.14
C GLN A 172 -15.34 32.39 14.23
N ASP A 173 -15.84 31.87 13.10
CA ASP A 173 -16.51 30.58 13.06
C ASP A 173 -15.99 29.73 11.90
N VAL A 174 -16.09 28.40 12.06
CA VAL A 174 -15.94 27.44 10.98
C VAL A 174 -17.27 27.39 10.23
N GLU A 175 -17.27 27.77 8.95
CA GLU A 175 -18.45 27.67 8.11
C GLU A 175 -18.58 26.30 7.46
N HIS A 176 -17.43 25.72 7.05
CA HIS A 176 -17.40 24.44 6.38
C HIS A 176 -16.07 23.72 6.59
N ILE A 177 -16.12 22.38 6.77
CA ILE A 177 -14.97 21.48 6.71
C ILE A 177 -15.35 20.35 5.78
N ALA A 178 -14.44 20.00 4.88
CA ALA A 178 -14.58 18.89 3.95
C ALA A 178 -13.23 18.22 3.69
N ASP A 179 -13.27 16.97 3.28
CA ASP A 179 -12.12 16.35 2.64
C ASP A 179 -11.76 17.11 1.35
N ALA A 180 -10.49 17.10 0.98
CA ALA A 180 -10.01 17.83 -0.19
C ALA A 180 -10.79 17.44 -1.46
N GLY A 181 -11.16 18.45 -2.27
CA GLY A 181 -11.91 18.29 -3.51
C GLY A 181 -13.43 18.27 -3.36
N LEU A 182 -13.98 18.24 -2.14
CA LEU A 182 -15.44 18.32 -1.95
C LEU A 182 -15.98 19.76 -1.97
N LEU A 183 -15.11 20.77 -1.82
CA LEU A 183 -15.50 22.18 -1.88
C LEU A 183 -15.28 22.81 -3.25
N GLY A 184 -14.60 22.19 -4.16
CA GLY A 184 -14.34 22.77 -5.47
C GLY A 184 -13.62 21.86 -6.44
N GLY A 185 -14.29 20.90 -7.03
CA GLY A 185 -13.98 20.32 -8.34
C GLY A 185 -12.63 19.59 -8.58
N ASP A 186 -11.70 19.60 -7.67
CA ASP A 186 -10.40 18.95 -7.81
C ASP A 186 -10.44 17.55 -7.18
N THR A 187 -10.21 16.52 -7.98
CA THR A 187 -10.23 15.09 -7.58
C THR A 187 -8.89 14.62 -7.00
N ALA A 188 -8.26 15.39 -6.13
CA ALA A 188 -7.07 14.92 -5.42
C ALA A 188 -7.45 13.84 -4.39
N PRO A 189 -6.63 12.80 -4.19
CA PRO A 189 -6.92 11.78 -3.19
C PRO A 189 -6.96 12.38 -1.78
N TYR A 190 -8.02 12.11 -1.04
CA TYR A 190 -8.33 12.74 0.26
C TYR A 190 -7.50 12.19 1.42
N HIS A 191 -7.19 10.91 1.34
CA HIS A 191 -6.34 10.20 2.30
C HIS A 191 -5.43 9.27 1.53
N THR A 192 -4.14 9.33 1.82
CA THR A 192 -3.17 8.46 1.17
C THR A 192 -2.32 7.74 2.20
N VAL A 193 -1.98 6.51 1.87
CA VAL A 193 -0.91 5.74 2.50
C VAL A 193 0.22 5.66 1.50
N ARG A 194 1.40 6.11 1.89
CA ARG A 194 2.60 6.00 1.07
C ARG A 194 3.65 5.19 1.78
N SER A 195 4.12 4.16 1.13
CA SER A 195 5.31 3.44 1.57
C SER A 195 6.56 4.28 1.31
N LEU A 196 7.39 4.49 2.33
CA LEU A 196 8.64 5.26 2.24
C LEU A 196 9.83 4.45 1.75
N GLY A 197 9.67 3.17 1.54
CA GLY A 197 10.72 2.30 1.03
C GLY A 197 10.16 1.17 0.20
N TYR A 198 10.81 0.92 -0.92
CA TYR A 198 10.82 -0.39 -1.52
C TYR A 198 11.78 -1.20 -0.63
N ALA A 199 11.31 -2.28 -0.02
CA ALA A 199 12.25 -3.29 0.45
C ALA A 199 12.93 -3.81 -0.82
N ALA A 200 14.06 -3.18 -1.19
CA ALA A 200 14.88 -3.69 -2.25
C ALA A 200 15.24 -5.12 -1.84
N SER A 201 14.74 -6.08 -2.60
CA SER A 201 15.35 -7.40 -2.63
C SER A 201 16.81 -7.13 -3.02
N GLY A 202 17.67 -7.05 -2.01
CA GLY A 202 19.09 -6.83 -2.20
C GLY A 202 19.61 -7.99 -3.05
N GLY A 203 19.90 -7.71 -4.30
CA GLY A 203 20.76 -8.53 -5.12
C GLY A 203 22.17 -8.45 -4.55
N GLY A 204 22.38 -9.15 -3.45
CA GLY A 204 23.70 -9.43 -2.91
C GLY A 204 23.97 -10.91 -3.09
N ASP A 205 25.12 -11.24 -3.65
CA ASP A 205 25.63 -12.56 -3.98
C ASP A 205 25.92 -13.42 -2.73
N GLN A 206 25.05 -13.37 -1.72
CA GLN A 206 25.11 -14.23 -0.55
C GLN A 206 23.81 -15.04 -0.41
N PRO A 207 23.90 -16.37 -0.23
CA PRO A 207 22.75 -17.22 0.05
C PRO A 207 22.28 -16.98 1.50
N GLY A 208 21.55 -15.91 1.73
CA GLY A 208 20.87 -15.61 2.98
C GLY A 208 19.40 -15.39 2.67
N THR A 209 18.52 -15.92 3.50
CA THR A 209 17.09 -15.65 3.44
C THR A 209 16.89 -14.14 3.53
N PRO A 210 16.22 -13.47 2.58
CA PRO A 210 15.98 -12.04 2.67
C PRO A 210 15.10 -11.74 3.88
N ALA A 211 15.65 -11.01 4.85
CA ALA A 211 14.89 -10.59 6.03
C ALA A 211 13.79 -9.61 5.59
N LEU A 212 12.54 -9.95 5.88
CA LEU A 212 11.39 -9.08 5.64
C LEU A 212 11.27 -8.08 6.80
N THR A 213 11.81 -6.88 6.65
CA THR A 213 11.76 -5.85 7.70
C THR A 213 10.59 -4.90 7.46
N PRO A 214 9.72 -4.67 8.47
CA PRO A 214 8.63 -3.71 8.35
C PRO A 214 9.11 -2.31 8.02
N VAL A 215 8.54 -1.71 6.97
CA VAL A 215 8.85 -0.34 6.54
C VAL A 215 7.74 0.60 7.00
N PRO A 216 8.07 1.68 7.75
CA PRO A 216 7.09 2.67 8.15
C PRO A 216 6.31 3.24 6.97
N GLN A 217 5.02 3.49 7.20
CA GLN A 217 4.10 4.02 6.21
C GLN A 217 3.74 5.46 6.56
N GLU A 218 3.73 6.34 5.57
CA GLU A 218 3.27 7.72 5.74
C GLU A 218 1.76 7.79 5.54
N LEU A 219 1.03 8.14 6.59
CA LEU A 219 -0.38 8.49 6.51
C LEU A 219 -0.49 9.98 6.23
N THR A 220 -1.33 10.35 5.26
CA THR A 220 -1.60 11.75 4.92
C THR A 220 -3.09 11.99 4.98
N ALA A 221 -3.50 13.06 5.67
CA ALA A 221 -4.86 13.58 5.63
C ALA A 221 -4.85 15.01 5.10
N THR A 222 -5.68 15.30 4.11
CA THR A 222 -5.83 16.61 3.50
C THR A 222 -7.26 17.07 3.65
N ILE A 223 -7.48 18.28 4.18
CA ILE A 223 -8.80 18.88 4.36
C ILE A 223 -8.90 20.25 3.69
N GLU A 224 -10.11 20.64 3.36
CA GLU A 224 -10.51 21.99 2.97
C GLU A 224 -11.43 22.56 4.04
N ALA A 225 -11.19 23.80 4.42
CA ALA A 225 -12.01 24.47 5.41
C ALA A 225 -12.32 25.92 4.99
N ARG A 226 -13.52 26.37 5.36
CA ARG A 226 -13.96 27.77 5.22
C ARG A 226 -14.24 28.34 6.58
N PHE A 227 -13.73 29.55 6.81
CA PHE A 227 -13.84 30.26 8.07
C PHE A 227 -14.43 31.64 7.83
N ARG A 228 -15.32 32.07 8.70
CA ARG A 228 -15.74 33.48 8.79
C ARG A 228 -14.70 34.26 9.55
N THR A 229 -14.52 35.51 9.14
CA THR A 229 -13.63 36.46 9.83
C THR A 229 -14.40 37.68 10.34
N THR A 230 -13.80 38.42 11.26
CA THR A 230 -14.23 39.79 11.57
C THR A 230 -14.05 40.69 10.34
N GLY A 231 -14.58 41.93 10.41
CA GLY A 231 -14.33 42.92 9.36
C GLY A 231 -12.84 43.07 9.09
N VAL A 232 -12.48 43.14 7.79
CA VAL A 232 -11.11 43.33 7.32
C VAL A 232 -10.76 44.80 7.34
N SER A 233 -9.59 45.15 7.84
CA SER A 233 -8.97 46.46 7.72
C SER A 233 -7.67 46.28 6.95
N LEU A 234 -7.67 46.69 5.69
CA LEU A 234 -6.42 46.58 4.90
C LEU A 234 -5.43 47.61 5.47
N PRO A 235 -4.12 47.20 5.63
CA PRO A 235 -3.08 48.16 5.98
C PRO A 235 -2.98 49.21 4.89
N ASP A 236 -2.78 50.50 5.32
CA ASP A 236 -2.53 51.58 4.39
C ASP A 236 -1.29 51.23 3.53
N ALA A 237 -1.42 51.39 2.21
CA ALA A 237 -0.40 51.08 1.22
C ALA A 237 0.74 52.09 1.25
#